data_9af3d43aa3fc65680e70a39dd6f7e70f
#
_entry.id   9af3d43aa3fc65680e70a39dd6f7e70f
#
_cell.length_a   1.000
_cell.length_b   1.000
_cell.length_c   1.000
_cell.angle_alpha   90.00
_cell.angle_beta   90.00
_cell.angle_gamma   90.00
#
_symmetry.space_group_name_H-M   'P 1'
#
loop_
_entity.id
_entity.type
_entity.pdbx_description
1 polymer ?
#
loop_
_entity_poly.entity_id
_entity_poly.type
_entity_poly.pdbx_seq_one_letter_code
_entity_poly.pdbx_strand_id
1 'polypeptide(L)'
;MTKMDQRGQISIEFVLILALMAVIVCAVGWYAGDANEQSVITSAVRIAADNATTTLAMNNTNFVPVRVEDISTITSGSNITLKVDISGSLSSAQNQIINSSILSSIASQGYNVTNNTIITGKHRYTIQIV
;
A
#
# COMPACT_ATOMS: atom_id res chain seq x y z
N MET A 1 54.44 20.98 -2.74
CA MET A 1 53.29 21.17 -1.91
C MET A 1 52.01 21.44 -2.74
N THR A 2 52.13 22.24 -3.78
CA THR A 2 50.97 22.59 -4.62
C THR A 2 50.27 21.38 -5.25
N LYS A 3 51.02 20.34 -5.67
CA LYS A 3 50.42 19.14 -6.24
C LYS A 3 49.61 18.31 -5.23
N MET A 4 50.05 18.25 -3.98
CA MET A 4 49.33 17.54 -2.92
C MET A 4 48.08 18.31 -2.51
N ASP A 5 48.15 19.61 -2.43
CA ASP A 5 46.99 20.44 -2.10
C ASP A 5 45.89 20.37 -3.17
N GLN A 6 46.28 20.34 -4.46
CA GLN A 6 45.32 20.18 -5.56
C GLN A 6 44.66 18.81 -5.54
N ARG A 7 45.40 17.75 -5.24
CA ARG A 7 44.81 16.41 -5.10
C ARG A 7 43.88 16.34 -3.91
N GLY A 8 44.26 17.00 -2.79
CA GLY A 8 43.39 17.07 -1.62
C GLY A 8 42.10 17.80 -1.91
N GLN A 9 42.16 18.92 -2.65
CA GLN A 9 40.96 19.67 -3.05
C GLN A 9 40.03 18.84 -3.94
N ILE A 10 40.57 18.18 -4.95
CA ILE A 10 39.76 17.32 -5.85
C ILE A 10 39.14 16.19 -5.05
N SER A 11 39.89 15.59 -4.12
CA SER A 11 39.34 14.51 -3.28
C SER A 11 38.21 14.99 -2.37
N ILE A 12 38.34 16.17 -1.77
CA ILE A 12 37.32 16.78 -0.93
C ILE A 12 36.07 17.11 -1.75
N GLU A 13 36.21 17.70 -2.92
CA GLU A 13 35.10 18.00 -3.82
C GLU A 13 34.40 16.73 -4.25
N PHE A 14 35.15 15.68 -4.59
CA PHE A 14 34.61 14.39 -4.97
C PHE A 14 33.81 13.75 -3.82
N VAL A 15 34.33 13.81 -2.61
CA VAL A 15 33.64 13.29 -1.42
C VAL A 15 32.38 14.08 -1.15
N LEU A 16 32.40 15.40 -1.31
CA LEU A 16 31.21 16.23 -1.14
C LEU A 16 30.14 15.91 -2.17
N ILE A 17 30.52 15.70 -3.42
CA ILE A 17 29.60 15.31 -4.48
C ILE A 17 29.00 13.94 -4.18
N LEU A 18 29.81 12.97 -3.76
CA LEU A 18 29.33 11.65 -3.38
C LEU A 18 28.38 11.72 -2.19
N ALA A 19 28.67 12.52 -1.18
CA ALA A 19 27.81 12.69 -0.02
C ALA A 19 26.46 13.30 -0.42
N LEU A 20 26.49 14.31 -1.28
CA LEU A 20 25.27 14.93 -1.79
C LEU A 20 24.42 13.94 -2.60
N MET A 21 25.06 13.17 -3.48
CA MET A 21 24.38 12.14 -4.27
C MET A 21 23.77 11.06 -3.36
N ALA A 22 24.49 10.65 -2.33
CA ALA A 22 23.98 9.67 -1.36
C ALA A 22 22.74 10.18 -0.63
N VAL A 23 22.75 11.44 -0.22
CA VAL A 23 21.58 12.06 0.44
C VAL A 23 20.39 12.12 -0.50
N ILE A 24 20.60 12.50 -1.76
CA ILE A 24 19.52 12.54 -2.76
C ILE A 24 18.95 11.14 -3.00
N VAL A 25 19.82 10.15 -3.17
CA VAL A 25 19.37 8.76 -3.39
C VAL A 25 18.59 8.23 -2.19
N CYS A 26 19.04 8.52 -0.97
CA CYS A 26 18.31 8.11 0.23
C CYS A 26 16.95 8.80 0.34
N ALA A 27 16.89 10.09 0.03
CA ALA A 27 15.62 10.84 0.06
C ALA A 27 14.62 10.32 -0.98
N VAL A 28 15.09 10.08 -2.20
CA VAL A 28 14.25 9.52 -3.28
C VAL A 28 13.83 8.10 -2.94
N GLY A 29 14.74 7.29 -2.43
CA GLY A 29 14.43 5.92 -2.02
C GLY A 29 13.39 5.85 -0.90
N TRP A 30 13.49 6.74 0.07
CA TRP A 30 12.52 6.84 1.15
C TRP A 30 11.13 7.21 0.62
N TYR A 31 11.05 8.25 -0.21
CA TYR A 31 9.81 8.72 -0.80
C TYR A 31 9.19 7.67 -1.73
N ALA A 32 10.00 7.08 -2.61
CA ALA A 32 9.55 6.05 -3.54
C ALA A 32 9.10 4.78 -2.80
N GLY A 33 9.78 4.41 -1.72
CA GLY A 33 9.41 3.27 -0.89
C GLY A 33 8.04 3.43 -0.28
N ASP A 34 7.72 4.63 0.21
CA ASP A 34 6.41 4.94 0.80
C ASP A 34 5.28 4.88 -0.23
N ALA A 35 5.48 5.53 -1.38
CA ALA A 35 4.52 5.50 -2.47
C ALA A 35 4.34 4.08 -3.02
N ASN A 36 5.40 3.31 -3.11
CA ASN A 36 5.38 1.92 -3.57
C ASN A 36 4.60 1.02 -2.60
N GLU A 37 4.77 1.20 -1.31
CA GLU A 37 4.03 0.46 -0.27
C GLU A 37 2.52 0.68 -0.43
N GLN A 38 2.08 1.94 -0.54
CA GLN A 38 0.66 2.25 -0.75
C GLN A 38 0.13 1.63 -2.04
N SER A 39 0.90 1.68 -3.11
CA SER A 39 0.53 1.11 -4.40
C SER A 39 0.39 -0.40 -4.33
N VAL A 40 1.32 -1.08 -3.67
CA VAL A 40 1.30 -2.54 -3.49
C VAL A 40 0.10 -2.96 -2.65
N ILE A 41 -0.16 -2.28 -1.54
CA ILE A 41 -1.28 -2.61 -0.66
C ILE A 41 -2.61 -2.34 -1.35
N THR A 42 -2.74 -1.22 -2.07
CA THR A 42 -3.95 -0.90 -2.84
C THR A 42 -4.21 -1.97 -3.90
N SER A 43 -3.18 -2.39 -4.62
CA SER A 43 -3.30 -3.46 -5.63
C SER A 43 -3.68 -4.80 -5.00
N ALA A 44 -3.09 -5.13 -3.86
CA ALA A 44 -3.40 -6.36 -3.13
C ALA A 44 -4.85 -6.35 -2.64
N VAL A 45 -5.32 -5.23 -2.12
CA VAL A 45 -6.72 -5.07 -1.68
C VAL A 45 -7.67 -5.19 -2.86
N ARG A 46 -7.34 -4.60 -4.01
CA ARG A 46 -8.17 -4.68 -5.20
C ARG A 46 -8.29 -6.11 -5.70
N ILE A 47 -7.19 -6.85 -5.78
CA ILE A 47 -7.20 -8.25 -6.20
C ILE A 47 -8.00 -9.09 -5.21
N ALA A 48 -7.80 -8.90 -3.92
CA ALA A 48 -8.51 -9.61 -2.88
C ALA A 48 -10.01 -9.31 -2.91
N ALA A 49 -10.40 -8.06 -3.13
CA ALA A 49 -11.79 -7.66 -3.24
C ALA A 49 -12.46 -8.25 -4.49
N ASP A 50 -11.77 -8.25 -5.63
CA ASP A 50 -12.26 -8.87 -6.86
C ASP A 50 -12.48 -10.37 -6.67
N ASN A 51 -11.54 -11.05 -6.03
CA ASN A 51 -11.64 -12.48 -5.74
C ASN A 51 -12.79 -12.77 -4.77
N ALA A 52 -12.97 -11.94 -3.75
CA ALA A 52 -14.03 -12.10 -2.77
C ALA A 52 -15.41 -11.92 -3.40
N THR A 53 -15.60 -10.91 -4.23
CA THR A 53 -16.87 -10.67 -4.93
C THR A 53 -17.17 -11.78 -5.93
N THR A 54 -16.18 -12.26 -6.64
CA THR A 54 -16.33 -13.38 -7.58
C THR A 54 -16.70 -14.66 -6.85
N THR A 55 -16.03 -14.98 -5.75
CA THR A 55 -16.33 -16.17 -4.95
C THR A 55 -17.73 -16.11 -4.38
N LEU A 56 -18.14 -14.96 -3.89
CA LEU A 56 -19.49 -14.76 -3.36
C LEU A 56 -20.55 -14.95 -4.44
N ALA A 57 -20.31 -14.46 -5.64
CA ALA A 57 -21.19 -14.64 -6.79
C ALA A 57 -21.28 -16.11 -7.22
N MET A 58 -20.20 -16.85 -7.16
CA MET A 58 -20.16 -18.26 -7.53
C MET A 58 -20.86 -19.16 -6.50
N ASN A 59 -20.81 -18.79 -5.23
CA ASN A 59 -21.38 -19.57 -4.14
C ASN A 59 -22.86 -19.31 -3.90
N ASN A 60 -23.39 -18.21 -4.41
CA ASN A 60 -24.77 -17.78 -4.19
C ASN A 60 -25.47 -17.60 -5.53
N THR A 61 -26.42 -18.47 -5.84
CA THR A 61 -27.17 -18.41 -7.10
C THR A 61 -28.11 -17.20 -7.20
N ASN A 62 -28.54 -16.65 -6.06
CA ASN A 62 -29.39 -15.47 -6.00
C ASN A 62 -28.63 -14.17 -5.79
N PHE A 63 -27.31 -14.23 -5.81
CA PHE A 63 -26.46 -13.06 -5.62
C PHE A 63 -26.34 -12.29 -6.93
N VAL A 64 -26.67 -11.00 -6.88
CA VAL A 64 -26.42 -10.12 -8.03
C VAL A 64 -24.93 -9.83 -8.09
N PRO A 65 -24.25 -10.17 -9.21
CA PRO A 65 -22.81 -9.93 -9.29
C PRO A 65 -22.49 -8.46 -9.07
N VAL A 66 -21.59 -8.22 -8.16
CA VAL A 66 -21.03 -6.88 -7.91
C VAL A 66 -19.55 -6.89 -8.26
N ARG A 67 -19.03 -5.73 -8.53
CA ARG A 67 -17.60 -5.57 -8.86
C ARG A 67 -17.03 -4.38 -8.14
N VAL A 68 -15.72 -4.39 -7.95
CA VAL A 68 -14.99 -3.26 -7.40
C VAL A 68 -14.88 -2.19 -8.50
N GLU A 69 -15.46 -1.03 -8.25
CA GLU A 69 -15.39 0.09 -9.20
C GLU A 69 -14.15 0.91 -8.99
N ASP A 70 -13.82 1.21 -7.74
CA ASP A 70 -12.68 2.05 -7.41
C ASP A 70 -12.20 1.79 -5.99
N ILE A 71 -10.95 2.14 -5.72
CA ILE A 71 -10.40 2.17 -4.37
C ILE A 71 -9.80 3.54 -4.16
N SER A 72 -10.39 4.31 -3.25
CA SER A 72 -9.88 5.63 -2.90
C SER A 72 -9.14 5.57 -1.57
N THR A 73 -8.14 6.44 -1.43
CA THR A 73 -7.28 6.48 -0.26
C THR A 73 -7.48 7.79 0.48
N ILE A 74 -7.76 7.69 1.78
CA ILE A 74 -7.82 8.84 2.67
C ILE A 74 -6.69 8.72 3.67
N THR A 75 -5.79 9.68 3.67
CA THR A 75 -4.62 9.69 4.55
C THR A 75 -4.84 10.66 5.70
N SER A 76 -4.62 10.19 6.92
CA SER A 76 -4.66 11.01 8.13
C SER A 76 -3.46 10.62 9.00
N GLY A 77 -2.35 11.36 8.86
CA GLY A 77 -1.10 11.05 9.55
C GLY A 77 -0.55 9.68 9.12
N SER A 78 -0.37 8.80 10.08
CA SER A 78 0.07 7.42 9.82
C SER A 78 -1.10 6.47 9.53
N ASN A 79 -2.34 6.94 9.63
CA ASN A 79 -3.53 6.15 9.36
C ASN A 79 -3.99 6.40 7.93
N ILE A 80 -4.17 5.32 7.18
CA ILE A 80 -4.66 5.37 5.80
C ILE A 80 -5.92 4.52 5.73
N THR A 81 -7.01 5.12 5.24
CA THR A 81 -8.26 4.41 5.02
C THR A 81 -8.41 4.13 3.53
N LEU A 82 -8.56 2.86 3.19
CA LEU A 82 -8.84 2.41 1.84
C LEU A 82 -10.35 2.21 1.69
N LYS A 83 -10.99 3.08 0.95
CA LYS A 83 -12.40 2.96 0.63
C LYS A 83 -12.57 2.12 -0.62
N VAL A 84 -13.14 0.95 -0.46
CA VAL A 84 -13.45 0.05 -1.58
C VAL A 84 -14.87 0.35 -2.03
N ASP A 85 -14.97 0.93 -3.21
CA ASP A 85 -16.26 1.28 -3.83
C ASP A 85 -16.74 0.10 -4.67
N ILE A 86 -17.86 -0.48 -4.29
CA ILE A 86 -18.43 -1.66 -4.93
C ILE A 86 -19.73 -1.27 -5.60
N SER A 87 -19.92 -1.72 -6.85
CA SER A 87 -21.15 -1.51 -7.58
C SER A 87 -22.30 -2.30 -6.93
N GLY A 88 -23.45 -1.69 -6.79
CA GLY A 88 -24.62 -2.30 -6.21
C GLY A 88 -24.68 -2.17 -4.69
N SER A 89 -25.66 -2.79 -4.06
CA SER A 89 -25.82 -2.77 -2.62
C SER A 89 -25.59 -4.16 -2.03
N LEU A 90 -24.87 -4.17 -0.92
CA LEU A 90 -24.53 -5.38 -0.18
C LEU A 90 -25.20 -5.35 1.19
N SER A 91 -25.64 -6.52 1.67
CA SER A 91 -26.09 -6.65 3.05
C SER A 91 -24.90 -6.56 4.01
N SER A 92 -25.19 -6.31 5.30
CA SER A 92 -24.15 -6.26 6.32
C SER A 92 -23.36 -7.57 6.40
N ALA A 93 -24.02 -8.71 6.25
CA ALA A 93 -23.37 -10.01 6.25
C ALA A 93 -22.42 -10.17 5.05
N GLN A 94 -22.84 -9.72 3.87
CA GLN A 94 -22.01 -9.77 2.67
C GLN A 94 -20.80 -8.85 2.78
N ASN A 95 -20.98 -7.66 3.33
CA ASN A 95 -19.89 -6.73 3.60
C ASN A 95 -18.85 -7.35 4.54
N GLN A 96 -19.30 -8.04 5.59
CA GLN A 96 -18.40 -8.71 6.52
C GLN A 96 -17.63 -9.84 5.85
N ILE A 97 -18.28 -10.62 5.00
CA ILE A 97 -17.64 -11.72 4.25
C ILE A 97 -16.54 -11.16 3.34
N ILE A 98 -16.85 -10.11 2.59
CA ILE A 98 -15.89 -9.48 1.68
C ILE A 98 -14.71 -8.88 2.47
N ASN A 99 -15.01 -8.16 3.54
CA ASN A 99 -13.97 -7.56 4.38
C ASN A 99 -13.05 -8.62 4.99
N SER A 100 -13.61 -9.68 5.54
CA SER A 100 -12.85 -10.79 6.10
C SER A 100 -12.01 -11.49 5.04
N SER A 101 -12.53 -11.67 3.83
CA SER A 101 -11.81 -12.28 2.71
C SER A 101 -10.63 -11.42 2.27
N ILE A 102 -10.81 -10.11 2.20
CA ILE A 102 -9.74 -9.17 1.86
C ILE A 102 -8.62 -9.24 2.89
N LEU A 103 -8.97 -9.14 4.17
CA LEU A 103 -7.99 -9.17 5.26
C LEU A 103 -7.25 -10.51 5.33
N SER A 104 -7.96 -11.60 5.14
CA SER A 104 -7.37 -12.94 5.12
C SER A 104 -6.38 -13.11 3.96
N SER A 105 -6.74 -12.61 2.78
CA SER A 105 -5.87 -12.64 1.61
C SER A 105 -4.59 -11.82 1.83
N ILE A 106 -4.72 -10.66 2.42
CA ILE A 106 -3.56 -9.80 2.71
C ILE A 106 -2.67 -10.43 3.79
N ALA A 107 -3.26 -11.02 4.82
CA ALA A 107 -2.51 -11.74 5.84
C ALA A 107 -1.72 -12.91 5.23
N SER A 108 -2.29 -13.62 4.26
CA SER A 108 -1.63 -14.73 3.59
C SER A 108 -0.43 -14.28 2.74
N GLN A 109 -0.37 -13.01 2.37
CA GLN A 109 0.76 -12.43 1.64
C GLN A 109 1.91 -11.98 2.53
N GLY A 110 1.79 -12.17 3.84
CA GLY A 110 2.84 -11.86 4.80
C GLY A 110 2.66 -10.53 5.53
N TYR A 111 1.58 -9.80 5.29
CA TYR A 111 1.29 -8.57 6.01
C TYR A 111 0.67 -8.87 7.38
N ASN A 112 0.97 -8.02 8.35
CA ASN A 112 0.41 -8.13 9.69
C ASN A 112 -0.98 -7.51 9.72
N VAL A 113 -1.99 -8.32 10.02
CA VAL A 113 -3.39 -7.88 10.10
C VAL A 113 -3.89 -8.10 11.51
N THR A 114 -4.37 -7.04 12.15
CA THR A 114 -4.91 -7.07 13.51
C THR A 114 -6.14 -6.18 13.59
N ASN A 115 -7.25 -6.72 14.11
CA ASN A 115 -8.51 -5.96 14.33
C ASN A 115 -8.98 -5.17 13.10
N ASN A 116 -9.06 -5.83 11.95
CA ASN A 116 -9.47 -5.24 10.68
C ASN A 116 -8.52 -4.14 10.17
N THR A 117 -7.30 -4.13 10.65
CA THR A 117 -6.30 -3.15 10.26
C THR A 117 -5.04 -3.85 9.78
N ILE A 118 -4.51 -3.40 8.66
CA ILE A 118 -3.22 -3.86 8.13
C ILE A 118 -2.15 -2.95 8.72
N ILE A 119 -1.21 -3.55 9.45
CA ILE A 119 -0.15 -2.81 10.12
C ILE A 119 1.17 -3.03 9.38
N THR A 120 1.75 -1.94 8.91
CA THR A 120 3.10 -1.93 8.35
C THR A 120 4.02 -1.13 9.28
N GLY A 121 5.31 -1.12 9.00
CA GLY A 121 6.26 -0.35 9.79
C GLY A 121 6.04 1.15 9.76
N LYS A 122 5.36 1.66 8.74
CA LYS A 122 5.15 3.10 8.51
C LYS A 122 3.71 3.55 8.67
N HIS A 123 2.74 2.70 8.33
CA HIS A 123 1.33 3.09 8.24
C HIS A 123 0.41 2.02 8.79
N ARG A 124 -0.82 2.43 9.07
CA ARG A 124 -1.93 1.54 9.38
C ARG A 124 -3.01 1.73 8.32
N TYR A 125 -3.42 0.64 7.72
CA TYR A 125 -4.43 0.65 6.66
C TYR A 125 -5.71 0.05 7.19
N THR A 126 -6.78 0.82 7.11
CA THR A 126 -8.14 0.36 7.45
C THR A 126 -8.95 0.23 6.16
N ILE A 127 -9.65 -0.88 5.99
CA ILE A 127 -10.47 -1.13 4.82
C ILE A 127 -11.91 -0.79 5.15
N GLN A 128 -12.51 0.05 4.32
CA GLN A 128 -13.92 0.43 4.42
C GLN A 128 -14.60 0.12 3.09
N ILE A 129 -15.64 -0.71 3.16
CA ILE A 129 -16.46 -1.04 1.99
C ILE A 129 -17.64 -0.09 1.95
N VAL A 130 -17.80 0.56 0.80
CA VAL A 130 -18.82 1.59 0.61
C VAL A 130 -19.88 1.15 -0.39
#